data_77e78d45479a386531ccddd003903a08
#
_entry.id   77e78d45479a386531ccddd003903a08
#
_cell.length_a   1.000
_cell.length_b   1.000
_cell.length_c   1.000
_cell.angle_alpha   90.00
_cell.angle_beta   90.00
_cell.angle_gamma   90.00
#
_symmetry.space_group_name_H-M   'P 1'
#
loop_
_entity.id
_entity.type
_entity.pdbx_description
1 polymer ?
#
loop_
_entity_poly.entity_id
_entity_poly.type
_entity_poly.pdbx_seq_one_letter_code
_entity_poly.pdbx_strand_id
1 'polypeptide(L)'
;LKLAKIEQDDIRMILCTDPVFTRIGAAFEQHQNSLMKLETEHHHAQVGWSPFFGGIHRRATRLYGEHRYYVELDWTRFDGTIPPELFRRIKLMRFFLLDSKYKTPENRDRYNWYVENLIDKVVLLPTGEVCKIYGGNPSGQFSTTVDNNFVNVWLTVFELAYLFYKEHNRLPTISEIKKHT
;
A
#
# COMPACT_ATOMS: atom_id res chain seq x y z
N LEU A 1 10.33 21.84 -4.79
CA LEU A 1 8.96 22.17 -5.25
C LEU A 1 9.06 22.80 -6.65
N LYS A 2 8.28 22.28 -7.61
CA LYS A 2 8.17 22.89 -8.94
C LYS A 2 7.23 24.09 -8.83
N LEU A 3 7.66 25.29 -9.31
CA LEU A 3 6.87 26.52 -9.27
C LEU A 3 5.44 26.32 -9.82
N ALA A 4 5.32 25.61 -10.94
CA ALA A 4 4.01 25.29 -11.54
C ALA A 4 3.05 24.55 -10.60
N LYS A 5 3.53 23.76 -9.65
CA LYS A 5 2.68 23.08 -8.66
C LYS A 5 2.20 24.01 -7.54
N ILE A 6 2.97 25.04 -7.24
CA ILE A 6 2.57 26.09 -6.28
C ILE A 6 1.48 26.93 -6.90
N GLU A 7 1.64 27.33 -8.18
CA GLU A 7 0.67 28.12 -8.92
C GLU A 7 -0.68 27.38 -9.15
N GLN A 8 -0.63 26.03 -9.22
CA GLN A 8 -1.82 25.17 -9.37
C GLN A 8 -2.41 24.71 -8.04
N ASP A 9 -1.85 25.14 -6.90
CA ASP A 9 -2.25 24.68 -5.56
C ASP A 9 -2.19 23.14 -5.39
N ASP A 10 -1.31 22.47 -6.16
CA ASP A 10 -1.10 21.02 -6.16
C ASP A 10 0.15 20.65 -5.34
N ILE A 11 0.12 20.97 -4.06
CA ILE A 11 1.22 20.69 -3.14
C ILE A 11 0.99 19.36 -2.45
N ARG A 12 1.95 18.44 -2.55
CA ARG A 12 1.91 17.19 -1.78
C ARG A 12 2.23 17.45 -0.31
N MET A 13 1.28 17.11 0.54
CA MET A 13 1.48 17.13 1.98
C MET A 13 2.17 15.84 2.42
N ILE A 14 3.27 15.97 3.14
CA ILE A 14 3.96 14.86 3.81
C ILE A 14 3.64 14.96 5.29
N LEU A 15 3.06 13.91 5.85
CA LEU A 15 2.73 13.82 7.26
C LEU A 15 3.87 13.13 8.01
N CYS A 16 4.62 13.88 8.80
CA CYS A 16 5.64 13.33 9.67
C CYS A 16 4.98 12.74 10.92
N THR A 17 5.20 11.46 11.14
CA THR A 17 4.72 10.77 12.33
C THR A 17 5.71 10.94 13.49
N ASP A 18 5.21 10.93 14.71
CA ASP A 18 6.04 10.92 15.93
C ASP A 18 7.03 9.73 15.90
N PRO A 19 8.29 9.92 16.35
CA PRO A 19 9.30 8.87 16.35
C PRO A 19 8.91 7.63 17.15
N VAL A 20 8.21 7.77 18.28
CA VAL A 20 7.73 6.65 19.10
C VAL A 20 6.66 5.87 18.34
N PHE A 21 5.70 6.58 17.75
CA PHE A 21 4.67 5.99 16.90
C PHE A 21 5.26 5.24 15.72
N THR A 22 6.25 5.82 15.04
CA THR A 22 7.01 5.18 13.96
C THR A 22 7.68 3.88 14.42
N ARG A 23 8.26 3.87 15.63
CA ARG A 23 8.91 2.67 16.21
C ARG A 23 7.91 1.57 16.53
N ILE A 24 6.71 1.91 16.98
CA ILE A 24 5.64 0.94 17.19
C ILE A 24 5.26 0.28 15.86
N GLY A 25 5.03 1.05 14.82
CA GLY A 25 4.77 0.51 13.47
C GLY A 25 5.89 -0.38 12.96
N ALA A 26 7.15 0.06 13.13
CA ALA A 26 8.33 -0.70 12.71
C ALA A 26 8.44 -2.06 13.44
N ALA A 27 8.10 -2.13 14.73
CA ALA A 27 8.14 -3.38 15.49
C ALA A 27 7.24 -4.47 14.88
N PHE A 28 6.11 -4.09 14.30
CA PHE A 28 5.19 -5.04 13.65
C PHE A 28 5.51 -5.27 12.17
N GLU A 29 5.98 -4.27 11.45
CA GLU A 29 5.94 -4.26 9.98
C GLU A 29 7.32 -4.29 9.31
N GLN A 30 8.40 -3.93 10.01
CA GLN A 30 9.73 -3.77 9.39
C GLN A 30 10.23 -5.06 8.74
N HIS A 31 10.07 -6.19 9.40
CA HIS A 31 10.51 -7.48 8.86
C HIS A 31 9.76 -7.82 7.57
N GLN A 32 8.44 -7.66 7.55
CA GLN A 32 7.62 -7.88 6.35
C GLN A 32 8.01 -6.93 5.22
N ASN A 33 8.24 -5.64 5.53
CA ASN A 33 8.70 -4.66 4.54
C ASN A 33 10.05 -5.07 3.93
N SER A 34 10.96 -5.61 4.75
CA SER A 34 12.27 -6.08 4.30
C SER A 34 12.15 -7.31 3.41
N LEU A 35 11.34 -8.30 3.79
CA LEU A 35 11.08 -9.49 2.98
C LEU A 35 10.46 -9.12 1.63
N MET A 36 9.46 -8.21 1.63
CA MET A 36 8.84 -7.77 0.39
C MET A 36 9.82 -7.08 -0.57
N LYS A 37 10.80 -6.35 -0.03
CA LYS A 37 11.88 -5.76 -0.84
C LYS A 37 12.85 -6.79 -1.38
N LEU A 38 13.17 -7.82 -0.61
CA LEU A 38 14.08 -8.88 -1.04
C LEU A 38 13.45 -9.78 -2.11
N GLU A 39 12.17 -10.11 -1.95
CA GLU A 39 11.43 -11.02 -2.83
C GLU A 39 10.74 -10.31 -4.01
N THR A 40 11.12 -9.06 -4.30
CA THR A 40 10.45 -8.22 -5.31
C THR A 40 10.41 -8.82 -6.72
N GLU A 41 11.27 -9.80 -7.02
CA GLU A 41 11.26 -10.50 -8.31
C GLU A 41 10.19 -11.61 -8.38
N HIS A 42 9.64 -12.03 -7.25
CA HIS A 42 8.73 -13.18 -7.16
C HIS A 42 7.27 -12.80 -6.90
N HIS A 43 6.94 -11.51 -6.79
CA HIS A 43 5.57 -11.06 -6.57
C HIS A 43 5.21 -9.80 -7.40
N HIS A 44 3.93 -9.44 -7.41
CA HIS A 44 3.40 -8.33 -8.21
C HIS A 44 3.74 -6.96 -7.62
N ALA A 45 3.88 -6.84 -6.31
CA ALA A 45 4.20 -5.58 -5.65
C ALA A 45 5.68 -5.23 -5.86
N GLN A 46 5.94 -4.24 -6.70
CA GLN A 46 7.27 -3.88 -7.16
C GLN A 46 7.92 -2.81 -6.29
N VAL A 47 8.42 -3.21 -5.13
CA VAL A 47 9.10 -2.34 -4.17
C VAL A 47 10.51 -2.86 -3.86
N GLY A 48 11.50 -1.95 -3.79
CA GLY A 48 12.86 -2.30 -3.35
C GLY A 48 13.84 -2.75 -4.43
N TRP A 49 13.44 -2.79 -5.70
CA TRP A 49 14.36 -3.10 -6.79
C TRP A 49 15.21 -1.89 -7.21
N SER A 50 16.38 -2.15 -7.78
CA SER A 50 17.28 -1.12 -8.32
C SER A 50 17.20 -1.08 -9.85
N PRO A 51 17.13 0.10 -10.48
CA PRO A 51 17.21 0.23 -11.94
C PRO A 51 18.61 -0.08 -12.48
N PHE A 52 19.63 0.00 -11.63
CA PHE A 52 21.02 -0.25 -12.00
C PHE A 52 21.35 -1.73 -12.05
N PHE A 53 22.54 -2.05 -12.53
CA PHE A 53 23.08 -3.42 -12.61
C PHE A 53 22.16 -4.41 -13.33
N GLY A 54 21.55 -3.98 -14.43
CA GLY A 54 20.63 -4.80 -15.22
C GLY A 54 19.19 -4.88 -14.70
N GLY A 55 18.85 -4.12 -13.63
CA GLY A 55 17.52 -4.14 -13.04
C GLY A 55 16.42 -3.71 -14.01
N ILE A 56 16.63 -2.65 -14.80
CA ILE A 56 15.67 -2.23 -15.84
C ILE A 56 15.48 -3.35 -16.88
N HIS A 57 16.56 -3.96 -17.36
CA HIS A 57 16.48 -5.03 -18.36
C HIS A 57 15.66 -6.22 -17.85
N ARG A 58 15.96 -6.71 -16.65
CA ARG A 58 15.19 -7.82 -16.04
C ARG A 58 13.70 -7.48 -15.91
N ARG A 59 13.37 -6.26 -15.50
CA ARG A 59 11.97 -5.82 -15.37
C ARG A 59 11.28 -5.69 -16.73
N ALA A 60 11.93 -5.06 -17.70
CA ALA A 60 11.40 -4.90 -19.03
C ALA A 60 11.15 -6.28 -19.69
N THR A 61 12.10 -7.20 -19.59
CA THR A 61 11.95 -8.57 -20.11
C THR A 61 10.77 -9.29 -19.47
N ARG A 62 10.61 -9.17 -18.14
CA ARG A 62 9.48 -9.78 -17.43
C ARG A 62 8.14 -9.17 -17.83
N LEU A 63 8.06 -7.83 -17.96
CA LEU A 63 6.82 -7.14 -18.29
C LEU A 63 6.40 -7.32 -19.75
N TYR A 64 7.35 -7.27 -20.70
CA TYR A 64 7.06 -7.23 -22.13
C TYR A 64 7.34 -8.56 -22.87
N GLY A 65 7.69 -9.63 -22.15
CA GLY A 65 8.16 -10.86 -22.77
C GLY A 65 7.09 -11.78 -23.35
N GLU A 66 5.86 -11.79 -22.80
CA GLU A 66 4.90 -12.88 -23.05
C GLU A 66 3.47 -12.43 -23.37
N HIS A 67 3.14 -11.15 -23.26
CA HIS A 67 1.77 -10.66 -23.40
C HIS A 67 1.56 -9.88 -24.70
N ARG A 68 0.39 -10.05 -25.31
CA ARG A 68 -0.01 -9.33 -26.53
C ARG A 68 -0.57 -7.93 -26.24
N TYR A 69 -1.14 -7.73 -25.07
CA TYR A 69 -1.79 -6.51 -24.65
C TYR A 69 -1.31 -6.08 -23.27
N TYR A 70 -1.15 -4.78 -23.10
CA TYR A 70 -0.72 -4.15 -21.85
C TYR A 70 -1.70 -3.06 -21.51
N VAL A 71 -2.09 -2.97 -20.22
CA VAL A 71 -2.95 -1.92 -19.70
C VAL A 71 -2.16 -1.18 -18.63
N GLU A 72 -1.98 0.11 -18.84
CA GLU A 72 -1.35 1.00 -17.87
C GLU A 72 -2.43 1.75 -17.11
N LEU A 73 -2.39 1.69 -15.78
CA LEU A 73 -3.33 2.35 -14.89
C LEU A 73 -2.56 3.23 -13.90
N ASP A 74 -3.05 4.44 -13.66
CA ASP A 74 -2.54 5.35 -12.66
C ASP A 74 -3.66 5.88 -11.78
N TRP A 75 -3.38 5.99 -10.49
CA TRP A 75 -4.34 6.46 -9.49
C TRP A 75 -4.14 7.94 -9.19
N THR A 76 -5.20 8.70 -9.24
CA THR A 76 -5.18 10.11 -8.83
C THR A 76 -5.18 10.23 -7.30
N ARG A 77 -4.14 10.84 -6.72
CA ARG A 77 -4.02 11.08 -5.26
C ARG A 77 -4.22 9.83 -4.41
N PHE A 78 -3.61 8.71 -4.84
CA PHE A 78 -3.83 7.38 -4.29
C PHE A 78 -3.82 7.32 -2.76
N ASP A 79 -2.76 7.85 -2.13
CA ASP A 79 -2.58 7.83 -0.67
C ASP A 79 -3.80 8.40 0.07
N GLY A 80 -4.30 9.55 -0.40
CA GLY A 80 -5.40 10.26 0.24
C GLY A 80 -6.79 9.67 0.00
N THR A 81 -6.94 8.79 -1.01
CA THR A 81 -8.25 8.27 -1.43
C THR A 81 -8.53 6.85 -0.95
N ILE A 82 -7.58 6.21 -0.28
CA ILE A 82 -7.76 4.85 0.25
C ILE A 82 -8.87 4.82 1.30
N PRO A 83 -9.95 4.02 1.09
CA PRO A 83 -11.02 3.92 2.06
C PRO A 83 -10.54 3.32 3.39
N PRO A 84 -11.00 3.84 4.55
CA PRO A 84 -10.61 3.33 5.86
C PRO A 84 -10.82 1.83 6.04
N GLU A 85 -11.93 1.30 5.55
CA GLU A 85 -12.25 -0.12 5.65
C GLU A 85 -11.25 -0.99 4.87
N LEU A 86 -10.87 -0.59 3.67
CA LEU A 86 -9.86 -1.29 2.89
C LEU A 86 -8.51 -1.25 3.61
N PHE A 87 -8.12 -0.08 4.11
CA PHE A 87 -6.86 0.07 4.84
C PHE A 87 -6.82 -0.81 6.08
N ARG A 88 -7.91 -0.85 6.88
CA ARG A 88 -8.02 -1.78 8.03
C ARG A 88 -7.85 -3.24 7.63
N ARG A 89 -8.44 -3.67 6.53
CA ARG A 89 -8.31 -5.06 6.03
C ARG A 89 -6.88 -5.38 5.63
N ILE A 90 -6.19 -4.48 4.95
CA ILE A 90 -4.77 -4.64 4.60
C ILE A 90 -3.92 -4.75 5.88
N LYS A 91 -4.12 -3.87 6.85
CA LYS A 91 -3.40 -3.92 8.13
C LYS A 91 -3.72 -5.20 8.91
N LEU A 92 -4.97 -5.63 8.95
CA LEU A 92 -5.35 -6.88 9.58
C LEU A 92 -4.68 -8.10 8.91
N MET A 93 -4.64 -8.14 7.59
CA MET A 93 -3.90 -9.16 6.83
C MET A 93 -2.43 -9.17 7.25
N ARG A 94 -1.78 -8.01 7.35
CA ARG A 94 -0.39 -7.89 7.79
C ARG A 94 -0.17 -8.43 9.20
N PHE A 95 -1.11 -8.19 10.12
CA PHE A 95 -1.05 -8.78 11.46
C PHE A 95 -1.12 -10.31 11.41
N PHE A 96 -1.96 -10.87 10.55
CA PHE A 96 -2.04 -12.33 10.38
C PHE A 96 -0.81 -12.97 9.73
N LEU A 97 0.01 -12.20 9.03
CA LEU A 97 1.29 -12.67 8.48
C LEU A 97 2.42 -12.72 9.52
N LEU A 98 2.23 -12.21 10.73
CA LEU A 98 3.21 -12.35 11.81
C LEU A 98 3.37 -13.81 12.22
N ASP A 99 4.54 -14.14 12.78
CA ASP A 99 4.76 -15.43 13.45
C ASP A 99 3.75 -15.62 14.59
N SER A 100 3.27 -16.84 14.78
CA SER A 100 2.23 -17.19 15.76
C SER A 100 2.55 -16.73 17.19
N LYS A 101 3.82 -16.77 17.58
CA LYS A 101 4.28 -16.32 18.91
C LYS A 101 4.04 -14.82 19.18
N TYR A 102 3.88 -14.01 18.13
CA TYR A 102 3.60 -12.57 18.25
C TYR A 102 2.11 -12.23 18.13
N LYS A 103 1.25 -13.19 17.79
CA LYS A 103 -0.20 -12.98 17.63
C LYS A 103 -0.95 -13.05 18.96
N THR A 104 -0.42 -12.40 19.97
CA THR A 104 -1.06 -12.32 21.29
C THR A 104 -2.19 -11.29 21.29
N PRO A 105 -3.19 -11.41 22.20
CA PRO A 105 -4.23 -10.39 22.35
C PRO A 105 -3.66 -9.01 22.60
N GLU A 106 -2.66 -8.89 23.46
CA GLU A 106 -1.99 -7.63 23.78
C GLU A 106 -1.33 -6.99 22.54
N ASN A 107 -0.61 -7.77 21.72
CA ASN A 107 -0.03 -7.26 20.49
C ASN A 107 -1.10 -6.88 19.47
N ARG A 108 -2.21 -7.59 19.44
CA ARG A 108 -3.35 -7.24 18.59
C ARG A 108 -3.94 -5.89 18.98
N ASP A 109 -4.12 -5.64 20.26
CA ASP A 109 -4.65 -4.37 20.77
C ASP A 109 -3.69 -3.21 20.49
N ARG A 110 -2.38 -3.40 20.71
CA ARG A 110 -1.34 -2.43 20.35
C ARG A 110 -1.32 -2.13 18.85
N TYR A 111 -1.43 -3.15 18.02
CA TYR A 111 -1.45 -2.98 16.57
C TYR A 111 -2.73 -2.30 16.09
N ASN A 112 -3.88 -2.65 16.65
CA ASN A 112 -5.15 -1.97 16.36
C ASN A 112 -5.08 -0.49 16.73
N TRP A 113 -4.54 -0.17 17.89
CA TRP A 113 -4.32 1.22 18.29
C TRP A 113 -3.44 1.96 17.27
N TYR A 114 -2.34 1.36 16.82
CA TYR A 114 -1.48 1.94 15.79
C TYR A 114 -2.26 2.18 14.49
N VAL A 115 -3.02 1.21 14.02
CA VAL A 115 -3.80 1.29 12.78
C VAL A 115 -4.87 2.37 12.85
N GLU A 116 -5.63 2.44 13.95
CA GLU A 116 -6.68 3.45 14.10
C GLU A 116 -6.12 4.87 14.14
N ASN A 117 -4.94 5.07 14.73
CA ASN A 117 -4.27 6.39 14.71
C ASN A 117 -3.65 6.74 13.34
N LEU A 118 -3.42 5.76 12.45
CA LEU A 118 -3.11 6.04 11.05
C LEU A 118 -4.34 6.47 10.25
N ILE A 119 -5.51 5.96 10.60
CA ILE A 119 -6.78 6.24 9.91
C ILE A 119 -7.42 7.53 10.43
N ASP A 120 -7.57 7.65 11.73
CA ASP A 120 -8.17 8.79 12.40
C ASP A 120 -7.07 9.62 13.09
N LYS A 121 -6.46 10.50 12.32
CA LYS A 121 -5.24 11.20 12.71
C LYS A 121 -5.46 12.67 13.01
N VAL A 122 -4.79 13.15 14.05
CA VAL A 122 -4.69 14.57 14.36
C VAL A 122 -3.41 15.11 13.73
N VAL A 123 -3.52 16.19 12.97
CA VAL A 123 -2.43 16.76 12.19
C VAL A 123 -2.25 18.23 12.56
N LEU A 124 -1.01 18.60 12.85
CA LEU A 124 -0.60 20.00 13.00
C LEU A 124 -0.12 20.51 11.62
N LEU A 125 -0.80 21.51 11.10
CA LEU A 125 -0.44 22.15 9.83
C LEU A 125 0.71 23.16 10.03
N PRO A 126 1.46 23.50 8.97
CA PRO A 126 2.52 24.51 9.03
C PRO A 126 2.01 25.89 9.44
N THR A 127 0.72 26.17 9.28
CA THR A 127 0.04 27.40 9.73
C THR A 127 -0.16 27.45 11.26
N GLY A 128 0.08 26.35 11.98
CA GLY A 128 -0.20 26.22 13.41
C GLY A 128 -1.61 25.71 13.72
N GLU A 129 -2.43 25.48 12.71
CA GLU A 129 -3.77 24.91 12.87
C GLU A 129 -3.70 23.41 13.16
N VAL A 130 -4.58 22.94 14.02
CA VAL A 130 -4.75 21.51 14.30
C VAL A 130 -6.03 21.04 13.63
N CYS A 131 -5.91 20.02 12.79
CA CYS A 131 -7.05 19.44 12.12
C CYS A 131 -7.10 17.92 12.32
N LYS A 132 -8.30 17.35 12.16
CA LYS A 132 -8.53 15.91 12.17
C LYS A 132 -8.77 15.42 10.76
N ILE A 133 -8.01 14.39 10.35
CA ILE A 133 -8.10 13.78 9.03
C ILE A 133 -8.50 12.33 9.21
N TYR A 134 -9.57 11.91 8.52
CA TYR A 134 -10.08 10.55 8.54
C TYR A 134 -9.87 9.88 7.19
N GLY A 135 -9.31 8.67 7.20
CA GLY A 135 -9.02 7.89 6.00
C GLY A 135 -7.67 8.22 5.34
N GLY A 136 -7.44 7.60 4.21
CA GLY A 136 -6.17 7.68 3.49
C GLY A 136 -5.00 7.01 4.20
N ASN A 137 -3.92 6.76 3.44
CA ASN A 137 -2.64 6.30 3.98
C ASN A 137 -1.71 7.50 4.13
N PRO A 138 -1.23 7.86 5.33
CA PRO A 138 -0.38 9.05 5.49
C PRO A 138 0.92 8.94 4.68
N SER A 139 1.12 9.86 3.73
CA SER A 139 2.40 10.00 3.05
C SER A 139 3.47 10.43 4.04
N GLY A 140 4.44 9.54 4.32
CA GLY A 140 5.50 9.75 5.31
C GLY A 140 5.42 8.82 6.52
N GLN A 141 4.34 8.02 6.68
CA GLN A 141 4.34 6.94 7.65
C GLN A 141 5.33 5.82 7.25
N PHE A 142 5.72 4.98 8.20
CA PHE A 142 6.78 3.99 8.06
C PHE A 142 6.61 3.01 6.88
N SER A 143 5.38 2.59 6.61
CA SER A 143 5.06 1.56 5.61
C SER A 143 4.28 2.07 4.40
N THR A 144 4.19 3.39 4.16
CA THR A 144 3.34 3.98 3.10
C THR A 144 3.46 3.23 1.77
N THR A 145 4.66 3.04 1.27
CA THR A 145 4.90 2.39 -0.03
C THR A 145 4.46 0.94 -0.05
N VAL A 146 4.76 0.19 1.02
CA VAL A 146 4.39 -1.23 1.10
C VAL A 146 2.88 -1.40 1.23
N ASP A 147 2.23 -0.61 2.08
CA ASP A 147 0.78 -0.61 2.23
C ASP A 147 0.07 -0.24 0.92
N ASN A 148 0.57 0.78 0.21
CA ASN A 148 0.04 1.16 -1.10
C ASN A 148 0.15 0.03 -2.13
N ASN A 149 1.24 -0.71 -2.13
CA ASN A 149 1.38 -1.88 -3.00
C ASN A 149 0.34 -2.96 -2.66
N PHE A 150 0.11 -3.27 -1.38
CA PHE A 150 -0.93 -4.22 -0.98
C PHE A 150 -2.33 -3.73 -1.38
N VAL A 151 -2.63 -2.45 -1.16
CA VAL A 151 -3.91 -1.85 -1.58
C VAL A 151 -4.07 -1.94 -3.09
N ASN A 152 -3.03 -1.61 -3.86
CA ASN A 152 -3.08 -1.66 -5.31
C ASN A 152 -3.33 -3.07 -5.85
N VAL A 153 -2.61 -4.07 -5.33
CA VAL A 153 -2.85 -5.48 -5.71
C VAL A 153 -4.27 -5.91 -5.36
N TRP A 154 -4.76 -5.53 -4.17
CA TRP A 154 -6.13 -5.85 -3.76
C TRP A 154 -7.17 -5.23 -4.71
N LEU A 155 -7.01 -3.95 -5.05
CA LEU A 155 -7.92 -3.25 -5.97
C LEU A 155 -7.90 -3.88 -7.37
N THR A 156 -6.72 -4.21 -7.90
CA THR A 156 -6.59 -4.87 -9.20
C THR A 156 -7.32 -6.22 -9.21
N VAL A 157 -7.14 -7.04 -8.18
CA VAL A 157 -7.84 -8.32 -8.04
C VAL A 157 -9.36 -8.11 -7.90
N PHE A 158 -9.77 -7.09 -7.15
CA PHE A 158 -11.18 -6.75 -7.00
C PHE A 158 -11.81 -6.35 -8.35
N GLU A 159 -11.15 -5.51 -9.13
CA GLU A 159 -11.63 -5.10 -10.46
C GLU A 159 -11.75 -6.30 -11.41
N LEU A 160 -10.73 -7.14 -11.47
CA LEU A 160 -10.78 -8.37 -12.28
C LEU A 160 -11.92 -9.28 -11.85
N ALA A 161 -12.11 -9.48 -10.54
CA ALA A 161 -13.20 -10.29 -10.01
C ALA A 161 -14.60 -9.68 -10.33
N TYR A 162 -14.71 -8.36 -10.27
CA TYR A 162 -15.95 -7.66 -10.60
C TYR A 162 -16.29 -7.76 -12.09
N LEU A 163 -15.31 -7.58 -12.98
CA LEU A 163 -15.49 -7.74 -14.42
C LEU A 163 -15.90 -9.17 -14.77
N PHE A 164 -15.22 -10.15 -14.19
CA PHE A 164 -15.55 -11.56 -14.35
C PHE A 164 -16.98 -11.88 -13.87
N TYR A 165 -17.36 -11.32 -12.72
CA TYR A 165 -18.72 -11.49 -12.19
C TYR A 165 -19.78 -10.90 -13.15
N LYS A 166 -19.52 -9.73 -13.73
CA LYS A 166 -20.44 -9.14 -14.71
C LYS A 166 -20.63 -9.99 -15.95
N GLU A 167 -19.59 -10.66 -16.41
CA GLU A 167 -19.65 -11.49 -17.61
C GLU A 167 -20.26 -12.87 -17.35
N HIS A 168 -19.92 -13.49 -16.22
CA HIS A 168 -20.27 -14.89 -15.93
C HIS A 168 -21.32 -15.08 -14.83
N ASN A 169 -21.78 -14.01 -14.18
CA ASN A 169 -22.73 -14.01 -13.05
C ASN A 169 -22.31 -14.93 -11.88
N ARG A 170 -20.99 -15.13 -11.70
CA ARG A 170 -20.37 -15.83 -10.57
C ARG A 170 -19.01 -15.23 -10.24
N LEU A 171 -18.52 -15.44 -9.04
CA LEU A 171 -17.16 -15.05 -8.69
C LEU A 171 -16.13 -15.96 -9.36
N PRO A 172 -14.95 -15.42 -9.75
CA PRO A 172 -13.87 -16.22 -10.28
C PRO A 172 -13.23 -17.09 -9.20
N THR A 173 -12.69 -18.21 -9.59
CA THR A 173 -11.77 -19.00 -8.76
C THR A 173 -10.40 -18.34 -8.70
N ILE A 174 -9.58 -18.72 -7.71
CA ILE A 174 -8.19 -18.23 -7.61
C ILE A 174 -7.39 -18.56 -8.87
N SER A 175 -7.64 -19.74 -9.48
CA SER A 175 -6.96 -20.15 -10.71
C SER A 175 -7.33 -19.27 -11.91
N GLU A 176 -8.58 -18.82 -11.99
CA GLU A 176 -9.04 -17.91 -13.05
C GLU A 176 -8.42 -16.51 -12.88
N ILE A 177 -8.37 -15.99 -11.65
CA ILE A 177 -7.69 -14.70 -11.38
C ILE A 177 -6.21 -14.78 -11.80
N LYS A 178 -5.50 -15.82 -11.39
CA LYS A 178 -4.06 -15.99 -11.69
C LYS A 178 -3.71 -16.06 -13.18
N LYS A 179 -4.68 -16.30 -14.06
CA LYS A 179 -4.45 -16.27 -15.52
C LYS A 179 -4.41 -14.83 -16.07
N HIS A 180 -4.89 -13.87 -15.31
CA HIS A 180 -5.00 -12.47 -15.72
C HIS A 180 -4.12 -11.53 -14.89
N THR A 181 -3.39 -12.05 -13.91
CA THR A 181 -2.40 -11.35 -13.11
C THR A 181 -0.99 -11.91 -13.35
#